data_9dd25a432f1c761f4876a739a941791d
#
_entry.id   9dd25a432f1c761f4876a739a941791d
#
_cell.length_a   1.000
_cell.length_b   1.000
_cell.length_c   1.000
_cell.angle_alpha   90.00
_cell.angle_beta   90.00
_cell.angle_gamma   90.00
#
_symmetry.space_group_name_H-M   'P 1'
#
loop_
_entity.id
_entity.type
_entity.pdbx_description
1 polymer ?
#
loop_
_entity_poly.entity_id
_entity_poly.type
_entity_poly.pdbx_seq_one_letter_code
_entity_poly.pdbx_strand_id
1 'polypeptide(L)'
;MNKIIVLVPFYNEVNNLNELKKLINNLSRLDIYFKFVFCNDNSNDDTAASLSNYLSKNNLNYEIINNKINLGHGKSLIHLSKYEQIKDFDFVLTLDFDFCYMENDLVAILDSNSKEKIIIGKRKYFDEGVFRQLITTTSEVIIFLRAFVIFKDTNCPVRLYPASVYLNLWKQIPENTLIPNIFSTLIMLKNKQGFVRMPIAKNKDLKIDSVSWGSGTISKKMKIIYFSFKSFKQLITYKY
;
A
#
# COMPACT_ATOMS: atom_id res chain seq x y z
N MET A 1 -11.22 -21.10 -7.71
CA MET A 1 -11.33 -19.63 -7.72
C MET A 1 -10.64 -19.10 -6.49
N ASN A 2 -9.58 -18.29 -6.65
CA ASN A 2 -8.89 -17.66 -5.52
C ASN A 2 -9.74 -16.57 -4.90
N LYS A 3 -9.65 -16.41 -3.57
CA LYS A 3 -10.32 -15.34 -2.83
C LYS A 3 -9.28 -14.29 -2.42
N ILE A 4 -9.43 -13.07 -2.90
CA ILE A 4 -8.50 -11.97 -2.62
C ILE A 4 -9.22 -10.84 -1.90
N ILE A 5 -8.69 -10.43 -0.74
CA ILE A 5 -9.10 -9.20 -0.08
C ILE A 5 -8.16 -8.07 -0.49
N VAL A 6 -8.73 -6.96 -0.94
CA VAL A 6 -7.97 -5.77 -1.38
C VAL A 6 -8.09 -4.69 -0.32
N LEU A 7 -6.96 -4.26 0.23
CA LEU A 7 -6.89 -3.27 1.31
C LEU A 7 -6.36 -1.94 0.77
N VAL A 8 -7.18 -0.89 0.87
CA VAL A 8 -6.88 0.43 0.29
C VAL A 8 -7.18 1.55 1.29
N PRO A 9 -6.18 2.25 1.84
CA PRO A 9 -6.40 3.45 2.62
C PRO A 9 -6.62 4.66 1.69
N PHE A 10 -7.42 5.65 2.13
CA PHE A 10 -7.60 6.88 1.38
C PHE A 10 -7.89 8.10 2.27
N TYR A 11 -7.54 9.28 1.75
CA TYR A 11 -7.86 10.57 2.35
C TYR A 11 -7.93 11.65 1.28
N ASN A 12 -9.12 12.23 1.05
CA ASN A 12 -9.35 13.30 0.08
C ASN A 12 -8.85 12.98 -1.35
N GLU A 13 -9.38 11.89 -1.91
CA GLU A 13 -8.93 11.32 -3.19
C GLU A 13 -9.98 11.46 -4.30
N VAL A 14 -10.88 12.44 -4.19
CA VAL A 14 -11.99 12.63 -5.17
C VAL A 14 -11.49 12.77 -6.61
N ASN A 15 -10.33 13.39 -6.81
CA ASN A 15 -9.73 13.56 -8.14
C ASN A 15 -9.23 12.26 -8.77
N ASN A 16 -8.82 11.29 -7.93
CA ASN A 16 -8.29 9.99 -8.37
C ASN A 16 -9.37 8.90 -8.45
N LEU A 17 -10.61 9.22 -8.04
CA LEU A 17 -11.69 8.25 -7.92
C LEU A 17 -12.06 7.57 -9.25
N ASN A 18 -12.00 8.29 -10.36
CA ASN A 18 -12.34 7.73 -11.67
C ASN A 18 -11.34 6.66 -12.12
N GLU A 19 -10.07 6.85 -11.81
CA GLU A 19 -9.03 5.85 -12.14
C GLU A 19 -9.16 4.61 -11.26
N LEU A 20 -9.45 4.79 -9.97
CA LEU A 20 -9.76 3.68 -9.09
C LEU A 20 -10.99 2.88 -9.56
N LYS A 21 -12.06 3.56 -10.00
CA LYS A 21 -13.26 2.91 -10.56
C LYS A 21 -12.94 2.06 -11.79
N LYS A 22 -12.09 2.54 -12.70
CA LYS A 22 -11.64 1.77 -13.87
C LYS A 22 -10.88 0.53 -13.42
N LEU A 23 -9.92 0.68 -12.51
CA LEU A 23 -9.16 -0.43 -11.95
C LEU A 23 -10.08 -1.50 -11.33
N ILE A 24 -11.01 -1.10 -10.46
CA ILE A 24 -11.96 -2.02 -9.81
C ILE A 24 -12.80 -2.76 -10.85
N ASN A 25 -13.32 -2.04 -11.87
CA ASN A 25 -14.11 -2.64 -12.93
C ASN A 25 -13.32 -3.68 -13.72
N ASN A 26 -12.03 -3.42 -13.98
CA ASN A 26 -11.18 -4.38 -14.70
C ASN A 26 -10.81 -5.58 -13.83
N LEU A 27 -10.52 -5.39 -12.55
CA LEU A 27 -10.31 -6.49 -11.61
C LEU A 27 -11.56 -7.38 -11.49
N SER A 28 -12.77 -6.78 -11.46
CA SER A 28 -14.04 -7.52 -11.33
C SER A 28 -14.35 -8.43 -12.53
N ARG A 29 -13.63 -8.29 -13.66
CA ARG A 29 -13.76 -9.16 -14.83
C ARG A 29 -12.88 -10.41 -14.76
N LEU A 30 -11.96 -10.46 -13.80
CA LEU A 30 -11.09 -11.63 -13.62
C LEU A 30 -11.87 -12.76 -12.93
N ASP A 31 -11.50 -14.00 -13.19
CA ASP A 31 -12.04 -15.18 -12.48
C ASP A 31 -11.45 -15.32 -11.08
N ILE A 32 -11.64 -14.26 -10.27
CA ILE A 32 -11.15 -14.13 -8.90
C ILE A 32 -12.28 -13.52 -8.05
N TYR A 33 -12.50 -14.07 -6.87
CA TYR A 33 -13.42 -13.48 -5.92
C TYR A 33 -12.72 -12.36 -5.14
N PHE A 34 -13.16 -11.11 -5.36
CA PHE A 34 -12.62 -9.95 -4.66
C PHE A 34 -13.56 -9.45 -3.56
N LYS A 35 -12.99 -9.08 -2.40
CA LYS A 35 -13.60 -8.18 -1.44
C LYS A 35 -12.71 -6.95 -1.32
N PHE A 36 -13.30 -5.77 -1.46
CA PHE A 36 -12.60 -4.50 -1.33
C PHE A 36 -12.85 -3.91 0.07
N VAL A 37 -11.79 -3.66 0.83
CA VAL A 37 -11.90 -3.00 2.13
C VAL A 37 -11.11 -1.70 2.09
N PHE A 38 -11.85 -0.62 2.22
CA PHE A 38 -11.30 0.74 2.20
C PHE A 38 -11.21 1.29 3.61
N CYS A 39 -10.13 2.02 3.92
CA CYS A 39 -10.03 2.80 5.15
C CYS A 39 -10.07 4.29 4.81
N ASN A 40 -11.19 4.93 5.11
CA ASN A 40 -11.34 6.37 5.02
C ASN A 40 -10.64 7.04 6.22
N ASP A 41 -9.57 7.76 5.97
CA ASP A 41 -8.81 8.45 7.01
C ASP A 41 -9.39 9.82 7.37
N ASN A 42 -10.73 9.84 7.58
CA ASN A 42 -11.49 11.04 7.90
C ASN A 42 -11.45 12.09 6.77
N SER A 43 -11.75 11.67 5.53
CA SER A 43 -11.88 12.60 4.39
C SER A 43 -12.97 13.65 4.66
N ASN A 44 -12.73 14.86 4.20
CA ASN A 44 -13.67 15.97 4.27
C ASN A 44 -14.19 16.42 2.88
N ASP A 45 -13.89 15.62 1.85
CA ASP A 45 -14.41 15.75 0.49
C ASP A 45 -15.41 14.64 0.16
N ASP A 46 -15.92 14.62 -1.06
CA ASP A 46 -16.93 13.64 -1.52
C ASP A 46 -16.39 12.25 -1.84
N THR A 47 -15.10 11.96 -1.55
CA THR A 47 -14.47 10.68 -1.91
C THR A 47 -15.25 9.49 -1.36
N ALA A 48 -15.53 9.47 -0.06
CA ALA A 48 -16.18 8.34 0.61
C ALA A 48 -17.61 8.10 0.10
N ALA A 49 -18.41 9.17 -0.03
CA ALA A 49 -19.78 9.08 -0.52
C ALA A 49 -19.85 8.63 -1.98
N SER A 50 -19.01 9.21 -2.83
CA SER A 50 -18.94 8.87 -4.26
C SER A 50 -18.41 7.47 -4.51
N LEU A 51 -17.45 6.98 -3.70
CA LEU A 51 -16.94 5.62 -3.76
C LEU A 51 -18.02 4.62 -3.35
N SER A 52 -18.66 4.84 -2.20
CA SER A 52 -19.74 3.96 -1.70
C SER A 52 -20.89 3.83 -2.70
N ASN A 53 -21.32 4.94 -3.29
CA ASN A 53 -22.38 4.95 -4.31
C ASN A 53 -21.97 4.13 -5.56
N TYR A 54 -20.73 4.26 -6.02
CA TYR A 54 -20.23 3.48 -7.16
C TYR A 54 -20.19 1.98 -6.84
N LEU A 55 -19.64 1.59 -5.68
CA LEU A 55 -19.49 0.19 -5.30
C LEU A 55 -20.83 -0.50 -5.13
N SER A 56 -21.80 0.19 -4.48
CA SER A 56 -23.17 -0.31 -4.29
C SER A 56 -23.90 -0.50 -5.62
N LYS A 57 -23.83 0.49 -6.53
CA LYS A 57 -24.49 0.42 -7.85
C LYS A 57 -23.98 -0.73 -8.72
N ASN A 58 -22.74 -1.16 -8.54
CA ASN A 58 -22.13 -2.24 -9.29
C ASN A 58 -22.17 -3.60 -8.55
N ASN A 59 -22.94 -3.70 -7.45
CA ASN A 59 -23.08 -4.91 -6.64
C ASN A 59 -21.73 -5.54 -6.23
N LEU A 60 -20.73 -4.71 -5.95
CA LEU A 60 -19.41 -5.17 -5.57
C LEU A 60 -19.40 -5.55 -4.09
N ASN A 61 -18.59 -6.55 -3.74
CA ASN A 61 -18.38 -6.91 -2.34
C ASN A 61 -17.36 -5.96 -1.72
N TYR A 62 -17.82 -5.06 -0.86
CA TYR A 62 -16.97 -4.04 -0.27
C TYR A 62 -17.33 -3.68 1.16
N GLU A 63 -16.38 -3.01 1.83
CA GLU A 63 -16.60 -2.36 3.12
C GLU A 63 -15.77 -1.07 3.20
N ILE A 64 -16.31 -0.03 3.84
CA ILE A 64 -15.58 1.22 4.12
C ILE A 64 -15.52 1.41 5.64
N ILE A 65 -14.31 1.34 6.18
CA ILE A 65 -14.00 1.62 7.58
C ILE A 65 -13.65 3.11 7.70
N ASN A 66 -14.24 3.80 8.67
CA ASN A 66 -13.99 5.22 8.87
C ASN A 66 -13.16 5.47 10.13
N ASN A 67 -12.03 6.15 10.00
CA ASN A 67 -11.29 6.70 11.12
C ASN A 67 -12.04 7.92 11.70
N LYS A 68 -12.07 8.05 13.02
CA LYS A 68 -12.72 9.20 13.68
C LYS A 68 -11.95 10.52 13.49
N ILE A 69 -10.65 10.43 13.25
CA ILE A 69 -9.74 11.54 12.98
C ILE A 69 -8.76 11.12 11.90
N ASN A 70 -8.11 12.07 11.23
CA ASN A 70 -7.02 11.76 10.30
C ASN A 70 -5.80 11.22 11.07
N LEU A 71 -5.50 9.95 10.86
CA LEU A 71 -4.38 9.23 11.50
C LEU A 71 -3.12 9.20 10.63
N GLY A 72 -3.28 9.48 9.34
CA GLY A 72 -2.26 9.34 8.30
C GLY A 72 -2.20 7.95 7.68
N HIS A 73 -1.73 7.90 6.44
CA HIS A 73 -1.71 6.71 5.57
C HIS A 73 -1.18 5.44 6.27
N GLY A 74 -0.03 5.55 6.97
CA GLY A 74 0.57 4.39 7.62
C GLY A 74 -0.32 3.77 8.70
N LYS A 75 -0.96 4.60 9.52
CA LYS A 75 -1.87 4.10 10.57
C LYS A 75 -3.18 3.57 10.00
N SER A 76 -3.65 4.10 8.88
CA SER A 76 -4.81 3.56 8.18
C SER A 76 -4.53 2.17 7.59
N LEU A 77 -3.29 1.91 7.11
CA LEU A 77 -2.86 0.56 6.74
C LEU A 77 -2.79 -0.38 7.96
N ILE A 78 -2.33 0.09 9.12
CA ILE A 78 -2.36 -0.70 10.37
C ILE A 78 -3.80 -0.99 10.79
N HIS A 79 -4.72 -0.04 10.65
CA HIS A 79 -6.14 -0.28 10.92
C HIS A 79 -6.72 -1.36 10.00
N LEU A 80 -6.46 -1.27 8.69
CA LEU A 80 -6.85 -2.30 7.72
C LEU A 80 -6.27 -3.67 8.04
N SER A 81 -5.04 -3.74 8.56
CA SER A 81 -4.41 -5.02 8.87
C SER A 81 -5.07 -5.80 10.01
N LYS A 82 -5.91 -5.13 10.80
CA LYS A 82 -6.69 -5.73 11.90
C LYS A 82 -8.08 -6.19 11.47
N TYR A 83 -8.40 -6.11 10.17
CA TYR A 83 -9.70 -6.52 9.68
C TYR A 83 -9.90 -8.03 9.83
N GLU A 84 -10.91 -8.42 10.61
CA GLU A 84 -11.07 -9.79 11.10
C GLU A 84 -11.29 -10.84 9.99
N GLN A 85 -11.93 -10.44 8.89
CA GLN A 85 -12.23 -11.37 7.79
C GLN A 85 -11.02 -11.68 6.89
N ILE A 86 -9.85 -11.08 7.10
CA ILE A 86 -8.64 -11.42 6.32
C ILE A 86 -8.36 -12.92 6.34
N LYS A 87 -8.61 -13.59 7.45
CA LYS A 87 -8.43 -15.04 7.63
C LYS A 87 -9.29 -15.91 6.70
N ASP A 88 -10.37 -15.36 6.13
CA ASP A 88 -11.32 -16.07 5.28
C ASP A 88 -10.94 -16.02 3.79
N PHE A 89 -9.80 -15.36 3.48
CA PHE A 89 -9.28 -15.19 2.13
C PHE A 89 -7.98 -15.96 1.92
N ASP A 90 -7.68 -16.27 0.65
CA ASP A 90 -6.41 -16.92 0.28
C ASP A 90 -5.28 -15.90 0.27
N PHE A 91 -5.57 -14.69 -0.23
CA PHE A 91 -4.57 -13.65 -0.42
C PHE A 91 -5.06 -12.28 0.04
N VAL A 92 -4.09 -11.44 0.42
CA VAL A 92 -4.26 -10.02 0.73
C VAL A 92 -3.49 -9.21 -0.32
N LEU A 93 -4.19 -8.35 -1.04
CA LEU A 93 -3.59 -7.36 -1.94
C LEU A 93 -3.63 -6.00 -1.26
N THR A 94 -2.48 -5.35 -1.11
CA THR A 94 -2.41 -3.95 -0.66
C THR A 94 -2.17 -3.02 -1.84
N LEU A 95 -2.89 -1.91 -1.90
CA LEU A 95 -2.78 -0.88 -2.94
C LEU A 95 -2.92 0.51 -2.31
N ASP A 96 -2.35 1.52 -2.97
CA ASP A 96 -2.72 2.92 -2.72
C ASP A 96 -3.95 3.29 -3.56
N PHE A 97 -4.76 4.24 -3.10
CA PHE A 97 -5.98 4.68 -3.78
C PHE A 97 -5.66 5.32 -5.14
N ASP A 98 -4.55 6.05 -5.21
CA ASP A 98 -4.00 6.69 -6.40
C ASP A 98 -3.17 5.70 -7.25
N PHE A 99 -3.70 4.49 -7.47
CA PHE A 99 -3.02 3.46 -8.25
C PHE A 99 -2.62 3.99 -9.63
N CYS A 100 -1.31 4.10 -9.85
CA CYS A 100 -0.74 4.77 -11.03
C CYS A 100 0.10 3.85 -11.92
N TYR A 101 -0.07 2.54 -11.79
CA TYR A 101 0.74 1.57 -12.53
C TYR A 101 -0.06 0.94 -13.66
N MET A 102 0.67 0.25 -14.56
CA MET A 102 0.04 -0.50 -15.64
C MET A 102 -0.81 -1.65 -15.06
N GLU A 103 -2.06 -1.75 -15.48
CA GLU A 103 -2.98 -2.79 -14.99
C GLU A 103 -2.50 -4.20 -15.35
N ASN A 104 -1.90 -4.38 -16.53
CA ASN A 104 -1.33 -5.67 -16.93
C ASN A 104 -0.22 -6.15 -15.97
N ASP A 105 0.57 -5.24 -15.40
CA ASP A 105 1.58 -5.59 -14.39
C ASP A 105 0.91 -6.07 -13.09
N LEU A 106 -0.24 -5.48 -12.72
CA LEU A 106 -1.01 -5.93 -11.56
C LEU A 106 -1.64 -7.31 -11.81
N VAL A 107 -2.21 -7.53 -13.00
CA VAL A 107 -2.76 -8.84 -13.39
C VAL A 107 -1.66 -9.90 -13.34
N ALA A 108 -0.47 -9.61 -13.86
CA ALA A 108 0.67 -10.52 -13.77
C ALA A 108 1.06 -10.86 -12.31
N ILE A 109 0.97 -9.89 -11.39
CA ILE A 109 1.16 -10.12 -9.95
C ILE A 109 0.09 -11.08 -9.41
N LEU A 110 -1.18 -10.88 -9.78
CA LEU A 110 -2.29 -11.73 -9.34
C LEU A 110 -2.16 -13.17 -9.86
N ASP A 111 -1.73 -13.33 -11.11
CA ASP A 111 -1.52 -14.64 -11.74
C ASP A 111 -0.31 -15.38 -11.16
N SER A 112 0.70 -14.64 -10.69
CA SER A 112 1.92 -15.21 -10.10
C SER A 112 1.74 -15.66 -8.64
N ASN A 113 0.49 -15.68 -8.14
CA ASN A 113 0.19 -15.99 -6.74
C ASN A 113 0.89 -17.27 -6.25
N SER A 114 1.34 -17.25 -5.02
CA SER A 114 2.01 -18.37 -4.36
C SER A 114 1.53 -18.44 -2.91
N LYS A 115 1.19 -19.63 -2.45
CA LYS A 115 0.76 -19.82 -1.05
C LYS A 115 1.89 -19.64 -0.03
N GLU A 116 3.14 -19.56 -0.48
CA GLU A 116 4.32 -19.49 0.38
C GLU A 116 5.10 -18.17 0.25
N LYS A 117 4.98 -17.47 -0.87
CA LYS A 117 5.80 -16.29 -1.18
C LYS A 117 4.98 -15.02 -1.27
N ILE A 118 5.53 -13.94 -0.75
CA ILE A 118 4.99 -12.59 -0.94
C ILE A 118 5.41 -12.10 -2.33
N ILE A 119 4.48 -11.56 -3.11
CA ILE A 119 4.79 -10.91 -4.38
C ILE A 119 4.77 -9.41 -4.18
N ILE A 120 5.89 -8.76 -4.49
CA ILE A 120 6.09 -7.32 -4.25
C ILE A 120 6.40 -6.65 -5.57
N GLY A 121 5.64 -5.63 -5.91
CA GLY A 121 5.94 -4.78 -7.04
C GLY A 121 7.32 -4.13 -6.91
N LYS A 122 8.03 -4.01 -8.02
CA LYS A 122 9.29 -3.25 -8.14
C LYS A 122 9.08 -2.18 -9.19
N ARG A 123 9.00 -0.92 -8.76
CA ARG A 123 8.79 0.20 -9.67
C ARG A 123 9.98 0.33 -10.63
N LYS A 124 9.71 0.42 -11.94
CA LYS A 124 10.76 0.47 -12.98
C LYS A 124 11.47 1.82 -13.04
N TYR A 125 10.77 2.92 -12.74
CA TYR A 125 11.33 4.27 -12.81
C TYR A 125 10.89 5.10 -11.60
N PHE A 126 11.87 5.72 -10.95
CA PHE A 126 11.67 6.68 -9.87
C PHE A 126 11.83 8.10 -10.43
N ASP A 127 10.84 8.58 -11.13
CA ASP A 127 10.83 9.97 -11.64
C ASP A 127 10.19 10.92 -10.61
N GLU A 128 10.65 10.82 -9.37
CA GLU A 128 9.96 11.43 -8.23
C GLU A 128 10.74 12.58 -7.57
N GLY A 129 11.73 13.11 -8.25
CA GLY A 129 12.57 14.21 -7.77
C GLY A 129 13.61 13.77 -6.72
N VAL A 130 14.69 14.54 -6.63
CA VAL A 130 15.90 14.25 -5.83
C VAL A 130 15.57 14.00 -4.36
N PHE A 131 14.61 14.74 -3.80
CA PHE A 131 14.27 14.65 -2.38
C PHE A 131 13.60 13.32 -2.01
N ARG A 132 12.67 12.86 -2.83
CA ARG A 132 12.01 11.56 -2.61
C ARG A 132 12.98 10.39 -2.83
N GLN A 133 13.87 10.53 -3.81
CA GLN A 133 14.93 9.58 -4.05
C GLN A 133 15.88 9.44 -2.84
N LEU A 134 16.23 10.56 -2.18
CA LEU A 134 17.03 10.55 -0.96
C LEU A 134 16.35 9.77 0.17
N ILE A 135 15.04 9.98 0.39
CA ILE A 135 14.26 9.27 1.41
C ILE A 135 14.22 7.76 1.11
N THR A 136 14.00 7.40 -0.14
CA THR A 136 13.99 5.99 -0.57
C THR A 136 15.35 5.34 -0.34
N THR A 137 16.43 5.99 -0.78
CA THR A 137 17.79 5.47 -0.59
C THR A 137 18.14 5.33 0.89
N THR A 138 17.75 6.30 1.73
CA THR A 138 17.96 6.20 3.18
C THR A 138 17.26 4.99 3.78
N SER A 139 16.01 4.72 3.38
CA SER A 139 15.28 3.53 3.85
C SER A 139 15.94 2.23 3.39
N GLU A 140 16.47 2.18 2.17
CA GLU A 140 17.18 1.02 1.63
C GLU A 140 18.49 0.75 2.41
N VAL A 141 19.24 1.81 2.73
CA VAL A 141 20.47 1.71 3.55
C VAL A 141 20.14 1.18 4.95
N ILE A 142 19.09 1.70 5.60
CA ILE A 142 18.71 1.23 6.93
C ILE A 142 18.28 -0.25 6.87
N ILE A 143 17.50 -0.65 5.87
CA ILE A 143 17.11 -2.05 5.68
C ILE A 143 18.35 -2.94 5.47
N PHE A 144 19.32 -2.49 4.64
CA PHE A 144 20.56 -3.23 4.45
C PHE A 144 21.32 -3.40 5.78
N LEU A 145 21.52 -2.34 6.55
CA LEU A 145 22.21 -2.39 7.84
C LEU A 145 21.49 -3.27 8.88
N ARG A 146 20.16 -3.41 8.78
CA ARG A 146 19.34 -4.18 9.72
C ARG A 146 19.15 -5.65 9.33
N ALA A 147 19.09 -5.95 8.05
CA ALA A 147 18.79 -7.28 7.51
C ALA A 147 19.96 -7.91 6.72
N PHE A 148 21.01 -7.15 6.44
CA PHE A 148 22.15 -7.55 5.60
C PHE A 148 21.74 -8.03 4.20
N VAL A 149 20.62 -7.51 3.68
CA VAL A 149 20.07 -7.83 2.36
C VAL A 149 19.87 -6.54 1.58
N ILE A 150 20.36 -6.49 0.34
CA ILE A 150 20.08 -5.37 -0.57
C ILE A 150 18.65 -5.51 -1.08
N PHE A 151 17.78 -4.59 -0.65
CA PHE A 151 16.39 -4.55 -1.07
C PHE A 151 16.03 -3.15 -1.56
N LYS A 152 15.84 -3.02 -2.88
CA LYS A 152 15.46 -1.75 -3.51
C LYS A 152 13.96 -1.52 -3.41
N ASP A 153 13.53 -0.24 -3.41
CA ASP A 153 12.11 0.14 -3.38
C ASP A 153 11.33 -0.50 -2.21
N THR A 154 11.83 -0.26 -1.00
CA THR A 154 11.31 -0.85 0.24
C THR A 154 9.86 -0.48 0.57
N ASN A 155 9.35 0.61 0.00
CA ASN A 155 8.02 1.16 0.29
C ASN A 155 7.02 0.98 -0.87
N CYS A 156 7.24 0.06 -1.81
CA CYS A 156 6.25 -0.21 -2.86
C CYS A 156 4.91 -0.63 -2.23
N PRO A 157 3.77 0.00 -2.58
CA PRO A 157 2.47 -0.31 -1.99
C PRO A 157 1.82 -1.55 -2.59
N VAL A 158 2.18 -1.91 -3.82
CA VAL A 158 1.59 -3.06 -4.53
C VAL A 158 2.21 -4.35 -4.03
N ARG A 159 1.47 -5.07 -3.20
CA ARG A 159 1.94 -6.32 -2.60
C ARG A 159 0.81 -7.33 -2.50
N LEU A 160 1.07 -8.53 -2.97
CA LEU A 160 0.19 -9.68 -2.80
C LEU A 160 0.80 -10.64 -1.78
N TYR A 161 0.10 -10.86 -0.70
CA TYR A 161 0.51 -11.75 0.39
C TYR A 161 -0.40 -12.97 0.45
N PRO A 162 0.09 -14.18 0.74
CA PRO A 162 -0.76 -15.20 1.32
C PRO A 162 -1.37 -14.67 2.62
N ALA A 163 -2.67 -14.89 2.85
CA ALA A 163 -3.35 -14.29 4.00
C ALA A 163 -2.74 -14.69 5.35
N SER A 164 -2.34 -15.95 5.52
CA SER A 164 -1.66 -16.42 6.73
C SER A 164 -0.31 -15.74 6.96
N VAL A 165 0.47 -15.51 5.89
CA VAL A 165 1.74 -14.79 5.95
C VAL A 165 1.51 -13.32 6.30
N TYR A 166 0.49 -12.68 5.69
CA TYR A 166 0.10 -11.33 6.00
C TYR A 166 -0.20 -11.15 7.49
N LEU A 167 -1.10 -11.95 8.03
CA LEU A 167 -1.51 -11.88 9.44
C LEU A 167 -0.32 -12.09 10.38
N ASN A 168 0.55 -13.07 10.09
CA ASN A 168 1.73 -13.34 10.90
C ASN A 168 2.77 -12.21 10.85
N LEU A 169 2.94 -11.57 9.71
CA LEU A 169 3.92 -10.51 9.53
C LEU A 169 3.41 -9.18 10.08
N TRP A 170 2.16 -8.83 9.78
CA TRP A 170 1.61 -7.52 10.15
C TRP A 170 1.34 -7.36 11.65
N LYS A 171 1.07 -8.44 12.39
CA LYS A 171 0.98 -8.39 13.86
C LYS A 171 2.31 -8.02 14.55
N GLN A 172 3.45 -8.14 13.85
CA GLN A 172 4.77 -7.77 14.36
C GLN A 172 5.11 -6.30 14.05
N ILE A 173 4.34 -5.62 13.20
CA ILE A 173 4.57 -4.22 12.85
C ILE A 173 4.14 -3.32 14.00
N PRO A 174 4.96 -2.35 14.44
CA PRO A 174 4.58 -1.43 15.51
C PRO A 174 3.31 -0.64 15.15
N GLU A 175 2.31 -0.64 16.03
CA GLU A 175 1.01 0.03 15.78
C GLU A 175 1.14 1.54 15.52
N ASN A 176 2.13 2.18 16.13
CA ASN A 176 2.38 3.61 15.99
C ASN A 176 3.31 3.98 14.83
N THR A 177 3.62 3.02 13.93
CA THR A 177 4.49 3.32 12.80
C THR A 177 3.79 4.19 11.75
N LEU A 178 4.60 5.03 11.09
CA LEU A 178 4.18 5.85 9.96
C LEU A 178 4.53 5.19 8.61
N ILE A 179 5.34 4.12 8.63
CA ILE A 179 5.93 3.47 7.45
C ILE A 179 5.75 1.94 7.48
N PRO A 180 4.51 1.43 7.59
CA PRO A 180 4.28 -0.01 7.78
C PRO A 180 4.81 -0.86 6.63
N ASN A 181 4.79 -0.39 5.39
CA ASN A 181 5.35 -1.11 4.25
C ASN A 181 6.86 -1.36 4.39
N ILE A 182 7.61 -0.39 4.93
CA ILE A 182 9.05 -0.54 5.16
C ILE A 182 9.29 -1.52 6.32
N PHE A 183 8.49 -1.44 7.41
CA PHE A 183 8.54 -2.41 8.50
C PHE A 183 8.18 -3.82 8.01
N SER A 184 7.14 -3.96 7.18
CA SER A 184 6.79 -5.23 6.54
C SER A 184 7.97 -5.81 5.77
N THR A 185 8.71 -4.97 5.01
CA THR A 185 9.92 -5.39 4.31
C THR A 185 11.01 -5.86 5.29
N LEU A 186 11.28 -5.10 6.35
CA LEU A 186 12.29 -5.47 7.34
C LEU A 186 11.97 -6.81 8.02
N ILE A 187 10.73 -6.96 8.49
CA ILE A 187 10.27 -8.17 9.21
C ILE A 187 10.29 -9.38 8.27
N MET A 188 9.81 -9.22 7.03
CA MET A 188 9.88 -10.25 5.99
C MET A 188 11.31 -10.77 5.80
N LEU A 189 12.29 -9.87 5.65
CA LEU A 189 13.69 -10.24 5.45
C LEU A 189 14.29 -10.92 6.69
N LYS A 190 13.99 -10.43 7.89
CA LYS A 190 14.47 -11.03 9.13
C LYS A 190 13.87 -12.41 9.40
N ASN A 191 12.60 -12.60 9.09
CA ASN A 191 11.92 -13.90 9.19
C ASN A 191 12.33 -14.86 8.07
N LYS A 192 13.20 -14.45 7.15
CA LYS A 192 13.58 -15.22 5.95
C LYS A 192 12.35 -15.69 5.14
N GLN A 193 11.28 -14.90 5.17
CA GLN A 193 10.06 -15.17 4.42
C GLN A 193 10.34 -15.11 2.92
N GLY A 194 9.91 -16.12 2.18
CA GLY A 194 10.06 -16.17 0.72
C GLY A 194 9.30 -15.02 0.03
N PHE A 195 9.94 -14.40 -0.95
CA PHE A 195 9.32 -13.34 -1.74
C PHE A 195 9.77 -13.37 -3.21
N VAL A 196 8.98 -12.75 -4.07
CA VAL A 196 9.28 -12.51 -5.49
C VAL A 196 9.11 -11.02 -5.76
N ARG A 197 10.01 -10.45 -6.55
CA ARG A 197 9.93 -9.05 -7.01
C ARG A 197 9.49 -9.01 -8.46
N MET A 198 8.34 -8.40 -8.74
CA MET A 198 7.82 -8.24 -10.09
C MET A 198 7.88 -6.78 -10.53
N PRO A 199 8.39 -6.51 -11.75
CA PRO A 199 8.45 -5.13 -12.24
C PRO A 199 7.04 -4.58 -12.43
N ILE A 200 6.82 -3.33 -11.98
CA ILE A 200 5.63 -2.57 -12.27
C ILE A 200 6.02 -1.23 -12.91
N ALA A 201 5.39 -0.89 -14.01
CA ALA A 201 5.63 0.36 -14.72
C ALA A 201 4.57 1.39 -14.37
N LYS A 202 4.97 2.65 -14.22
CA LYS A 202 4.02 3.76 -14.10
C LYS A 202 3.26 3.93 -15.40
N ASN A 203 1.95 4.03 -15.32
CA ASN A 203 1.13 4.39 -16.46
C ASN A 203 1.25 5.91 -16.68
N LYS A 204 1.90 6.30 -17.77
CA LYS A 204 2.17 7.72 -18.11
C LYS A 204 0.93 8.46 -18.59
N ASP A 205 -0.11 7.73 -18.99
CA ASP A 205 -1.36 8.32 -19.50
C ASP A 205 -2.29 8.74 -18.34
N LEU A 206 -2.02 8.26 -17.13
CA LEU A 206 -2.78 8.62 -15.94
C LEU A 206 -2.29 9.95 -15.37
N LYS A 207 -3.20 10.93 -15.30
CA LYS A 207 -3.00 12.18 -14.56
C LYS A 207 -3.44 11.96 -13.11
N ILE A 208 -2.47 11.68 -12.24
CA ILE A 208 -2.74 11.45 -10.82
C ILE A 208 -2.30 12.67 -10.02
N ASP A 209 -3.23 13.20 -9.26
CA ASP A 209 -2.98 14.28 -8.31
C ASP A 209 -2.51 13.67 -6.98
N SER A 210 -1.19 13.67 -6.73
CA SER A 210 -0.69 13.25 -5.43
C SER A 210 -0.91 14.34 -4.38
N VAL A 211 -1.95 14.17 -3.56
CA VAL A 211 -2.31 15.12 -2.49
C VAL A 211 -1.25 15.16 -1.38
N SER A 212 -0.56 14.06 -1.14
CA SER A 212 0.33 13.91 0.01
C SER A 212 1.72 14.54 -0.15
N TRP A 213 2.25 14.66 -1.39
CA TRP A 213 3.64 15.06 -1.63
C TRP A 213 3.80 16.25 -2.58
N GLY A 214 2.70 16.97 -2.86
CA GLY A 214 2.64 18.05 -3.86
C GLY A 214 3.71 19.12 -3.66
N SER A 215 4.10 19.76 -4.76
CA SER A 215 4.97 20.92 -4.86
C SER A 215 4.55 22.00 -3.87
N GLY A 216 5.21 22.08 -2.74
CA GLY A 216 4.74 22.93 -1.66
C GLY A 216 5.81 23.77 -1.05
N THR A 217 5.35 24.81 -0.38
CA THR A 217 6.07 25.77 0.45
C THR A 217 7.12 25.11 1.36
N ILE A 218 8.09 25.88 1.82
CA ILE A 218 9.13 25.49 2.79
C ILE A 218 8.52 24.71 3.98
N SER A 219 7.33 25.09 4.45
CA SER A 219 6.59 24.38 5.51
C SER A 219 6.27 22.92 5.18
N LYS A 220 5.91 22.60 3.94
CA LYS A 220 5.65 21.19 3.53
C LYS A 220 6.94 20.37 3.50
N LYS A 221 8.05 20.95 3.00
CA LYS A 221 9.37 20.30 3.00
C LYS A 221 9.85 19.98 4.42
N MET A 222 9.67 20.91 5.35
CA MET A 222 10.00 20.69 6.76
C MET A 222 9.18 19.57 7.41
N LYS A 223 7.86 19.50 7.11
CA LYS A 223 7.01 18.39 7.56
C LYS A 223 7.50 17.04 7.05
N ILE A 224 7.92 16.97 5.79
CA ILE A 224 8.46 15.74 5.19
C ILE A 224 9.77 15.31 5.88
N ILE A 225 10.69 16.27 6.13
CA ILE A 225 11.95 15.99 6.83
C ILE A 225 11.66 15.46 8.24
N TYR A 226 10.77 16.12 8.98
CA TYR A 226 10.39 15.68 10.32
C TYR A 226 9.75 14.28 10.31
N PHE A 227 8.83 14.03 9.38
CA PHE A 227 8.22 12.72 9.16
C PHE A 227 9.28 11.66 8.89
N SER A 228 10.21 11.92 7.97
CA SER A 228 11.29 11.00 7.62
C SER A 228 12.21 10.71 8.79
N PHE A 229 12.61 11.74 9.52
CA PHE A 229 13.45 11.58 10.72
C PHE A 229 12.77 10.72 11.79
N LYS A 230 11.50 11.00 12.11
CA LYS A 230 10.71 10.22 13.06
C LYS A 230 10.56 8.76 12.63
N SER A 231 10.28 8.54 11.35
CA SER A 231 10.10 7.20 10.76
C SER A 231 11.40 6.40 10.78
N PHE A 232 12.52 7.01 10.40
CA PHE A 232 13.82 6.36 10.41
C PHE A 232 14.31 6.07 11.82
N LYS A 233 14.07 6.96 12.77
CA LYS A 233 14.35 6.70 14.19
C LYS A 233 13.58 5.45 14.65
N GLN A 234 12.29 5.34 14.35
CA GLN A 234 11.51 4.13 14.66
C GLN A 234 12.14 2.87 14.04
N LEU A 235 12.51 2.95 12.75
CA LEU A 235 13.07 1.82 12.02
C LEU A 235 14.43 1.37 12.61
N ILE A 236 15.27 2.32 13.05
CA ILE A 236 16.58 2.04 13.66
C ILE A 236 16.43 1.45 15.06
N THR A 237 15.53 2.00 15.88
CA THR A 237 15.39 1.63 17.28
C THR A 237 14.46 0.44 17.54
N TYR A 238 13.79 -0.04 16.49
CA TYR A 238 12.89 -1.19 16.60
C TYR A 238 13.66 -2.44 17.06
N LYS A 239 13.26 -2.97 18.20
CA LYS A 239 13.78 -4.23 18.73
C LYS A 239 12.93 -5.38 18.20
N TYR A 240 13.60 -6.36 17.67
CA TYR A 240 12.99 -7.55 17.06
C TYR A 240 12.86 -8.62 18.14
#